data_7c6abe9c42fc8cadf85cbea2dbece260
#
_entry.id   7c6abe9c42fc8cadf85cbea2dbece260
#
_cell.length_a   1.000
_cell.length_b   1.000
_cell.length_c   1.000
_cell.angle_alpha   90.00
_cell.angle_beta   90.00
_cell.angle_gamma   90.00
#
_symmetry.space_group_name_H-M   'P 1'
#
loop_
_entity.id
_entity.type
_entity.pdbx_description
1 polymer ?
#
loop_
_entity_poly.entity_id
_entity_poly.type
_entity_poly.pdbx_seq_one_letter_code
_entity_poly.pdbx_strand_id
1 'polypeptide(L)'
;TRMLVERAIYDETVEEAAAIAAKVTVGPPREEGRHIGPVINAAQFDKIQGLIQKGIDEGARLVAGGTGRPEGFNRGYYVKPTVFADVRNDMTIAQEEIFGPVLSIIPFETEQEAITIANDTPYGLTNYVQTGDGARARRCALALRSGMVEMNGQSRGLGSPFGGMKQSGHGREGGKWGLEDFLEVKAVSGWTPDT
;
A
#
# COMPACT_ATOMS: atom_id res chain seq x y z
N THR A 1 4.34 1.98 -1.54
CA THR A 1 3.68 0.65 -1.60
C THR A 1 4.73 -0.43 -1.82
N ARG A 2 4.66 -1.52 -1.05
CA ARG A 2 5.51 -2.70 -1.21
C ARG A 2 4.73 -3.78 -1.98
N MET A 3 5.39 -4.42 -2.92
CA MET A 3 4.88 -5.58 -3.66
C MET A 3 5.85 -6.74 -3.44
N LEU A 4 5.40 -7.75 -2.71
CA LEU A 4 6.18 -8.95 -2.45
C LEU A 4 5.87 -9.96 -3.56
N VAL A 5 6.91 -10.51 -4.20
CA VAL A 5 6.78 -11.38 -5.37
C VAL A 5 7.59 -12.65 -5.17
N GLU A 6 6.95 -13.80 -5.36
CA GLU A 6 7.62 -15.11 -5.31
C GLU A 6 8.74 -15.17 -6.35
N ARG A 7 9.90 -15.68 -5.94
CA ARG A 7 11.13 -15.69 -6.78
C ARG A 7 10.89 -16.30 -8.15
N ALA A 8 10.06 -17.34 -8.24
CA ALA A 8 9.81 -18.07 -9.49
C ALA A 8 9.20 -17.20 -10.60
N ILE A 9 8.49 -16.11 -10.26
CA ILE A 9 7.85 -15.21 -11.23
C ILE A 9 8.38 -13.77 -11.10
N TYR A 10 9.47 -13.59 -10.36
CA TYR A 10 9.94 -12.25 -9.98
C TYR A 10 10.34 -11.42 -11.19
N ASP A 11 11.19 -11.96 -12.08
CA ASP A 11 11.74 -11.21 -13.21
C ASP A 11 10.63 -10.81 -14.19
N GLU A 12 9.73 -11.74 -14.52
CA GLU A 12 8.55 -11.46 -15.36
C GLU A 12 7.66 -10.36 -14.75
N THR A 13 7.42 -10.45 -13.43
CA THR A 13 6.62 -9.43 -12.72
C THR A 13 7.27 -8.06 -12.74
N VAL A 14 8.59 -7.98 -12.59
CA VAL A 14 9.34 -6.72 -12.66
C VAL A 14 9.26 -6.11 -14.06
N GLU A 15 9.42 -6.92 -15.11
CA GLU A 15 9.29 -6.46 -16.51
C GLU A 15 7.89 -5.94 -16.80
N GLU A 16 6.84 -6.66 -16.38
CA GLU A 16 5.45 -6.21 -16.53
C GLU A 16 5.17 -4.93 -15.76
N ALA A 17 5.60 -4.84 -14.50
CA ALA A 17 5.41 -3.65 -13.69
C ALA A 17 6.07 -2.42 -14.31
N ALA A 18 7.28 -2.57 -14.86
CA ALA A 18 7.97 -1.50 -15.57
C ALA A 18 7.22 -1.09 -16.86
N ALA A 19 6.75 -2.06 -17.62
CA ALA A 19 6.00 -1.83 -18.85
C ALA A 19 4.64 -1.14 -18.58
N ILE A 20 3.96 -1.50 -17.49
CA ILE A 20 2.71 -0.86 -17.05
C ILE A 20 3.01 0.58 -16.60
N ALA A 21 4.02 0.80 -15.76
CA ALA A 21 4.41 2.13 -15.29
C ALA A 21 4.73 3.09 -16.46
N ALA A 22 5.41 2.59 -17.49
CA ALA A 22 5.71 3.36 -18.70
C ALA A 22 4.47 3.79 -19.51
N LYS A 23 3.35 3.08 -19.36
CA LYS A 23 2.07 3.40 -20.02
C LYS A 23 1.17 4.31 -19.18
N VAL A 24 1.47 4.50 -17.90
CA VAL A 24 0.69 5.39 -17.04
C VAL A 24 0.96 6.83 -17.43
N THR A 25 -0.07 7.50 -17.91
CA THR A 25 -0.01 8.91 -18.24
C THR A 25 -0.15 9.79 -17.01
N VAL A 26 0.51 10.94 -17.03
CA VAL A 26 0.39 11.98 -16.01
C VAL A 26 -0.25 13.20 -16.69
N GLY A 27 -1.25 13.81 -16.04
CA GLY A 27 -1.99 14.90 -16.64
C GLY A 27 -2.65 15.85 -15.66
N PRO A 28 -3.10 17.02 -16.12
CA PRO A 28 -3.84 17.96 -15.28
C PRO A 28 -5.19 17.39 -14.83
N PRO A 29 -5.60 17.60 -13.57
CA PRO A 29 -6.82 16.98 -13.03
C PRO A 29 -8.14 17.52 -13.64
N ARG A 30 -8.07 18.58 -14.44
CA ARG A 30 -9.24 19.15 -15.15
C ARG A 30 -9.42 18.63 -16.56
N GLU A 31 -8.46 17.88 -17.06
CA GLU A 31 -8.54 17.24 -18.36
C GLU A 31 -9.20 15.87 -18.25
N GLU A 32 -10.07 15.54 -19.18
CA GLU A 32 -10.67 14.21 -19.26
C GLU A 32 -9.62 13.18 -19.69
N GLY A 33 -9.66 11.99 -19.11
CA GLY A 33 -8.77 10.90 -19.46
C GLY A 33 -8.39 10.00 -18.29
N ARG A 34 -7.65 8.95 -18.61
CA ARG A 34 -7.08 8.03 -17.61
C ARG A 34 -5.64 8.41 -17.30
N HIS A 35 -5.45 9.40 -16.46
CA HIS A 35 -4.11 9.84 -16.04
C HIS A 35 -4.07 10.06 -14.52
N ILE A 36 -2.88 10.01 -13.96
CA ILE A 36 -2.66 10.42 -12.56
C ILE A 36 -2.39 11.91 -12.49
N GLY A 37 -2.97 12.58 -11.51
CA GLY A 37 -2.78 14.01 -11.25
C GLY A 37 -1.53 14.32 -10.43
N PRO A 38 -1.35 15.61 -10.04
CA PRO A 38 -0.26 16.01 -9.17
C PRO A 38 -0.49 15.55 -7.73
N VAL A 39 0.59 15.46 -6.95
CA VAL A 39 0.49 15.32 -5.49
C VAL A 39 0.09 16.65 -4.84
N ILE A 40 -0.34 16.59 -3.58
CA ILE A 40 -1.10 17.68 -2.95
C ILE A 40 -0.36 19.02 -2.82
N ASN A 41 0.96 19.00 -2.59
CA ASN A 41 1.76 20.21 -2.37
C ASN A 41 3.27 19.99 -2.59
N ALA A 42 4.05 21.06 -2.44
CA ALA A 42 5.50 21.03 -2.59
C ALA A 42 6.18 20.10 -1.58
N ALA A 43 5.80 20.16 -0.30
CA ALA A 43 6.41 19.33 0.74
C ALA A 43 6.25 17.83 0.44
N GLN A 44 5.07 17.40 -0.05
CA GLN A 44 4.85 16.03 -0.45
C GLN A 44 5.65 15.66 -1.71
N PHE A 45 5.72 16.58 -2.68
CA PHE A 45 6.57 16.38 -3.87
C PHE A 45 8.04 16.19 -3.48
N ASP A 46 8.58 17.07 -2.65
CA ASP A 46 9.98 17.03 -2.22
C ASP A 46 10.28 15.77 -1.40
N LYS A 47 9.36 15.37 -0.49
CA LYS A 47 9.45 14.10 0.23
C LYS A 47 9.57 12.91 -0.72
N ILE A 48 8.69 12.82 -1.72
CA ILE A 48 8.71 11.73 -2.69
C ILE A 48 10.01 11.73 -3.48
N GLN A 49 10.47 12.89 -3.98
CA GLN A 49 11.73 12.99 -4.70
C GLN A 49 12.92 12.55 -3.85
N GLY A 50 12.97 12.96 -2.58
CA GLY A 50 14.00 12.54 -1.64
C GLY A 50 13.99 11.03 -1.38
N LEU A 51 12.80 10.43 -1.23
CA LEU A 51 12.68 8.98 -1.03
C LEU A 51 13.03 8.18 -2.29
N ILE A 52 12.69 8.68 -3.49
CA ILE A 52 13.13 8.07 -4.75
C ILE A 52 14.66 8.08 -4.83
N GLN A 53 15.28 9.23 -4.55
CA GLN A 53 16.76 9.33 -4.54
C GLN A 53 17.37 8.41 -3.49
N LYS A 54 16.77 8.34 -2.29
CA LYS A 54 17.23 7.45 -1.22
C LYS A 54 17.20 5.97 -1.64
N GLY A 55 16.15 5.54 -2.35
CA GLY A 55 16.08 4.17 -2.89
C GLY A 55 17.22 3.88 -3.88
N ILE A 56 17.55 4.84 -4.75
CA ILE A 56 18.69 4.74 -5.68
C ILE A 56 20.01 4.64 -4.90
N ASP A 57 20.22 5.50 -3.92
CA ASP A 57 21.45 5.57 -3.12
C ASP A 57 21.65 4.31 -2.26
N GLU A 58 20.57 3.66 -1.83
CA GLU A 58 20.59 2.39 -1.08
C GLU A 58 20.76 1.16 -1.98
N GLY A 59 20.79 1.36 -3.30
CA GLY A 59 21.10 0.32 -4.30
C GLY A 59 19.88 -0.46 -4.79
N ALA A 60 18.64 0.03 -4.58
CA ALA A 60 17.48 -0.50 -5.25
C ALA A 60 17.56 -0.26 -6.77
N ARG A 61 17.19 -1.25 -7.56
CA ARG A 61 17.25 -1.14 -9.02
C ARG A 61 16.05 -0.35 -9.55
N LEU A 62 16.29 0.88 -10.02
CA LEU A 62 15.27 1.69 -10.69
C LEU A 62 14.96 1.09 -12.06
N VAL A 63 13.72 0.65 -12.29
CA VAL A 63 13.29 0.02 -13.55
C VAL A 63 12.31 0.89 -14.35
N ALA A 64 11.67 1.87 -13.70
CA ALA A 64 10.85 2.87 -14.38
C ALA A 64 10.79 4.18 -13.57
N GLY A 65 10.56 5.31 -14.23
CA GLY A 65 10.35 6.61 -13.59
C GLY A 65 11.63 7.26 -13.08
N GLY A 66 11.73 7.46 -11.75
CA GLY A 66 12.86 8.13 -11.10
C GLY A 66 12.55 9.57 -10.71
N THR A 67 13.59 10.30 -10.30
CA THR A 67 13.49 11.69 -9.86
C THR A 67 13.08 12.66 -10.97
N GLY A 68 12.69 13.87 -10.57
CA GLY A 68 12.26 14.93 -11.46
C GLY A 68 10.78 14.84 -11.87
N ARG A 69 10.35 15.77 -12.67
CA ARG A 69 9.00 15.82 -13.21
C ARG A 69 8.87 14.98 -14.48
N PRO A 70 7.67 14.51 -14.83
CA PRO A 70 7.41 13.93 -16.15
C PRO A 70 7.73 14.92 -17.27
N GLU A 71 8.03 14.39 -18.46
CA GLU A 71 8.27 15.21 -19.65
C GLU A 71 7.07 16.12 -19.94
N GLY A 72 7.31 17.35 -20.35
CA GLY A 72 6.28 18.37 -20.59
C GLY A 72 5.78 19.11 -19.36
N PHE A 73 6.12 18.67 -18.14
CA PHE A 73 5.70 19.31 -16.89
C PHE A 73 6.85 20.10 -16.25
N ASN A 74 6.97 21.39 -16.55
CA ASN A 74 7.99 22.25 -15.96
C ASN A 74 7.57 22.94 -14.66
N ARG A 75 6.30 22.81 -14.27
CA ARG A 75 5.70 23.35 -13.03
C ARG A 75 4.67 22.38 -12.45
N GLY A 76 4.23 22.64 -11.21
CA GLY A 76 3.30 21.77 -10.48
C GLY A 76 4.02 20.60 -9.79
N TYR A 77 3.25 19.77 -9.09
CA TYR A 77 3.75 18.71 -8.22
C TYR A 77 3.54 17.32 -8.85
N TYR A 78 3.89 17.19 -10.12
CA TYR A 78 3.74 15.96 -10.89
C TYR A 78 4.95 15.05 -10.66
N VAL A 79 4.68 13.80 -10.32
CA VAL A 79 5.68 12.76 -10.05
C VAL A 79 5.59 11.69 -11.13
N LYS A 80 6.74 11.20 -11.58
CA LYS A 80 6.80 10.08 -12.53
C LYS A 80 6.34 8.79 -11.83
N PRO A 81 5.46 7.97 -12.46
CA PRO A 81 5.28 6.60 -12.03
C PRO A 81 6.62 5.90 -11.92
N THR A 82 6.97 5.45 -10.73
CA THR A 82 8.31 4.96 -10.42
C THR A 82 8.25 3.55 -9.88
N VAL A 83 9.10 2.66 -10.39
CA VAL A 83 9.17 1.27 -9.96
C VAL A 83 10.62 0.94 -9.60
N PHE A 84 10.79 0.40 -8.39
CA PHE A 84 12.03 -0.18 -7.91
C PHE A 84 11.93 -1.69 -7.83
N ALA A 85 12.93 -2.38 -8.31
CA ALA A 85 13.16 -3.80 -8.13
C ALA A 85 14.37 -4.05 -7.20
N ASP A 86 14.54 -5.30 -6.79
CA ASP A 86 15.62 -5.75 -5.91
C ASP A 86 15.67 -4.97 -4.59
N VAL A 87 14.47 -4.55 -4.13
CA VAL A 87 14.32 -3.84 -2.87
C VAL A 87 14.48 -4.84 -1.72
N ARG A 88 15.33 -4.50 -0.75
CA ARG A 88 15.40 -5.24 0.53
C ARG A 88 14.49 -4.58 1.56
N ASN A 89 13.98 -5.37 2.48
CA ASN A 89 13.02 -4.86 3.48
C ASN A 89 13.63 -3.83 4.45
N ASP A 90 14.97 -3.82 4.61
CA ASP A 90 15.70 -2.86 5.44
C ASP A 90 15.93 -1.49 4.78
N MET A 91 15.65 -1.36 3.47
CA MET A 91 15.78 -0.09 2.76
C MET A 91 14.71 0.91 3.20
N THR A 92 15.07 2.19 3.19
CA THR A 92 14.17 3.29 3.57
C THR A 92 12.86 3.26 2.78
N ILE A 93 12.91 3.00 1.47
CA ILE A 93 11.72 2.94 0.60
C ILE A 93 10.80 1.73 0.87
N ALA A 94 11.27 0.75 1.65
CA ALA A 94 10.47 -0.37 2.12
C ALA A 94 9.85 -0.12 3.50
N GLN A 95 10.44 0.75 4.31
CA GLN A 95 10.00 1.02 5.69
C GLN A 95 9.21 2.33 5.84
N GLU A 96 9.45 3.31 4.96
CA GLU A 96 8.78 4.61 5.00
C GLU A 96 7.60 4.65 4.02
N GLU A 97 6.51 5.31 4.42
CA GLU A 97 5.38 5.58 3.54
C GLU A 97 5.72 6.75 2.59
N ILE A 98 5.96 6.42 1.32
CA ILE A 98 6.31 7.42 0.30
C ILE A 98 5.11 8.32 -0.02
N PHE A 99 3.92 7.75 -0.07
CA PHE A 99 2.64 8.41 -0.39
C PHE A 99 2.67 9.11 -1.76
N GLY A 100 3.10 8.36 -2.77
CA GLY A 100 3.22 8.79 -4.17
C GLY A 100 3.17 7.60 -5.13
N PRO A 101 3.27 7.83 -6.43
CA PRO A 101 3.20 6.78 -7.43
C PRO A 101 4.52 5.99 -7.52
N VAL A 102 4.90 5.37 -6.41
CA VAL A 102 6.16 4.61 -6.28
C VAL A 102 5.85 3.20 -5.78
N LEU A 103 6.35 2.20 -6.51
CA LEU A 103 6.24 0.79 -6.20
C LEU A 103 7.62 0.24 -5.86
N SER A 104 7.74 -0.46 -4.73
CA SER A 104 8.94 -1.16 -4.28
C SER A 104 8.69 -2.67 -4.37
N ILE A 105 9.39 -3.37 -5.25
CA ILE A 105 9.22 -4.81 -5.48
C ILE A 105 10.30 -5.56 -4.70
N ILE A 106 9.85 -6.47 -3.82
CA ILE A 106 10.68 -7.26 -2.91
C ILE A 106 10.50 -8.74 -3.27
N PRO A 107 11.56 -9.47 -3.62
CA PRO A 107 11.46 -10.91 -3.83
C PRO A 107 11.32 -11.68 -2.51
N PHE A 108 10.68 -12.85 -2.56
CA PHE A 108 10.66 -13.81 -1.47
C PHE A 108 10.73 -15.25 -2.00
N GLU A 109 11.22 -16.18 -1.17
CA GLU A 109 11.35 -17.60 -1.52
C GLU A 109 10.24 -18.47 -0.95
N THR A 110 9.68 -18.11 0.22
CA THR A 110 8.69 -18.92 0.93
C THR A 110 7.52 -18.09 1.43
N GLU A 111 6.36 -18.73 1.58
CA GLU A 111 5.17 -18.12 2.19
C GLU A 111 5.48 -17.50 3.57
N GLN A 112 6.26 -18.21 4.38
CA GLN A 112 6.62 -17.73 5.71
C GLN A 112 7.50 -16.47 5.66
N GLU A 113 8.43 -16.41 4.73
CA GLU A 113 9.25 -15.22 4.49
C GLU A 113 8.38 -14.04 4.04
N ALA A 114 7.47 -14.26 3.09
CA ALA A 114 6.55 -13.22 2.63
C ALA A 114 5.72 -12.64 3.80
N ILE A 115 5.18 -13.50 4.66
CA ILE A 115 4.42 -13.07 5.84
C ILE A 115 5.32 -12.28 6.81
N THR A 116 6.54 -12.73 7.03
CA THR A 116 7.52 -12.05 7.89
C THR A 116 7.83 -10.66 7.36
N ILE A 117 8.20 -10.54 6.08
CA ILE A 117 8.49 -9.25 5.42
C ILE A 117 7.25 -8.35 5.44
N ALA A 118 6.07 -8.89 5.12
CA ALA A 118 4.83 -8.10 5.12
C ALA A 118 4.51 -7.50 6.48
N ASN A 119 4.77 -8.24 7.55
CA ASN A 119 4.54 -7.81 8.92
C ASN A 119 5.65 -6.92 9.51
N ASP A 120 6.85 -6.96 8.94
CA ASP A 120 8.01 -6.17 9.38
C ASP A 120 7.97 -4.76 8.77
N THR A 121 7.07 -3.96 9.31
CA THR A 121 6.84 -2.54 8.99
C THR A 121 6.11 -1.87 10.15
N PRO A 122 6.28 -0.57 10.39
CA PRO A 122 5.51 0.16 11.40
C PRO A 122 4.02 0.32 11.02
N TYR A 123 3.63 0.02 9.80
CA TYR A 123 2.27 0.19 9.29
C TYR A 123 1.48 -1.12 9.23
N GLY A 124 0.15 -1.00 9.12
CA GLY A 124 -0.74 -2.14 9.01
C GLY A 124 -2.17 -1.73 8.62
N LEU A 125 -2.35 -1.04 7.50
CA LEU A 125 -3.68 -0.65 7.02
C LEU A 125 -4.32 -1.80 6.24
N THR A 126 -3.80 -2.11 5.07
CA THR A 126 -4.33 -3.14 4.18
C THR A 126 -3.21 -3.98 3.59
N ASN A 127 -3.40 -5.29 3.57
CA ASN A 127 -2.63 -6.22 2.75
C ASN A 127 -3.49 -6.75 1.61
N TYR A 128 -2.88 -6.94 0.46
CA TYR A 128 -3.48 -7.56 -0.72
C TYR A 128 -2.77 -8.88 -0.99
N VAL A 129 -3.52 -9.96 -1.16
CA VAL A 129 -2.96 -11.29 -1.41
C VAL A 129 -3.54 -11.86 -2.70
N GLN A 130 -2.66 -12.30 -3.58
CA GLN A 130 -3.02 -12.99 -4.83
C GLN A 130 -2.57 -14.45 -4.72
N THR A 131 -3.50 -15.39 -4.73
CA THR A 131 -3.21 -16.82 -4.71
C THR A 131 -4.40 -17.65 -5.20
N GLY A 132 -4.12 -18.70 -5.98
CA GLY A 132 -5.13 -19.71 -6.35
C GLY A 132 -5.36 -20.78 -5.28
N ASP A 133 -4.52 -20.83 -4.22
CA ASP A 133 -4.62 -21.80 -3.12
C ASP A 133 -5.46 -21.23 -1.96
N GLY A 134 -6.66 -21.77 -1.75
CA GLY A 134 -7.56 -21.32 -0.68
C GLY A 134 -7.02 -21.59 0.73
N ALA A 135 -6.21 -22.62 0.93
CA ALA A 135 -5.58 -22.89 2.21
C ALA A 135 -4.48 -21.85 2.51
N ARG A 136 -3.68 -21.46 1.52
CA ARG A 136 -2.72 -20.36 1.59
C ARG A 136 -3.44 -19.04 1.85
N ALA A 137 -4.50 -18.73 1.14
CA ALA A 137 -5.30 -17.53 1.34
C ALA A 137 -5.73 -17.40 2.82
N ARG A 138 -6.25 -18.49 3.40
CA ARG A 138 -6.65 -18.52 4.81
C ARG A 138 -5.48 -18.31 5.77
N ARG A 139 -4.34 -18.97 5.53
CA ARG A 139 -3.13 -18.78 6.38
C ARG A 139 -2.64 -17.33 6.34
N CYS A 140 -2.54 -16.75 5.15
CA CYS A 140 -2.15 -15.35 4.97
C CYS A 140 -3.12 -14.40 5.66
N ALA A 141 -4.44 -14.60 5.51
CA ALA A 141 -5.45 -13.78 6.16
C ALA A 141 -5.31 -13.72 7.68
N LEU A 142 -4.96 -14.85 8.30
CA LEU A 142 -4.81 -14.96 9.74
C LEU A 142 -3.44 -14.44 10.26
N ALA A 143 -2.41 -14.55 9.44
CA ALA A 143 -1.04 -14.24 9.84
C ALA A 143 -0.62 -12.78 9.55
N LEU A 144 -1.24 -12.12 8.57
CA LEU A 144 -0.94 -10.74 8.21
C LEU A 144 -1.48 -9.75 9.25
N ARG A 145 -0.63 -8.87 9.73
CA ARG A 145 -0.94 -7.89 10.78
C ARG A 145 -1.33 -6.54 10.19
N SER A 146 -2.52 -6.50 9.65
CA SER A 146 -3.17 -5.28 9.14
C SER A 146 -4.64 -5.28 9.52
N GLY A 147 -5.26 -4.10 9.48
CA GLY A 147 -6.69 -3.95 9.76
C GLY A 147 -7.57 -4.61 8.69
N MET A 148 -7.03 -4.75 7.49
CA MET A 148 -7.73 -5.38 6.36
C MET A 148 -6.80 -6.29 5.58
N VAL A 149 -7.37 -7.39 5.04
CA VAL A 149 -6.70 -8.27 4.06
C VAL A 149 -7.68 -8.51 2.92
N GLU A 150 -7.31 -8.12 1.73
CA GLU A 150 -8.11 -8.28 0.51
C GLU A 150 -7.50 -9.37 -0.37
N MET A 151 -8.31 -10.34 -0.78
CA MET A 151 -7.89 -11.50 -1.54
C MET A 151 -8.27 -11.39 -3.01
N ASN A 152 -7.32 -11.67 -3.90
CA ASN A 152 -7.55 -11.84 -5.34
C ASN A 152 -8.33 -10.67 -5.98
N GLY A 153 -8.01 -9.44 -5.58
CA GLY A 153 -8.63 -8.23 -6.12
C GLY A 153 -10.07 -7.99 -5.66
N GLN A 154 -10.58 -8.77 -4.69
CA GLN A 154 -11.90 -8.54 -4.12
C GLN A 154 -11.83 -7.45 -3.05
N SER A 155 -12.50 -6.34 -3.30
CA SER A 155 -12.65 -5.28 -2.32
C SER A 155 -13.54 -5.71 -1.16
N ARG A 156 -13.33 -5.10 0.01
CA ARG A 156 -14.17 -5.32 1.19
C ARG A 156 -15.65 -5.08 0.88
N GLY A 157 -16.51 -5.90 1.47
CA GLY A 157 -17.97 -5.78 1.35
C GLY A 157 -18.52 -4.54 2.06
N LEU A 158 -19.73 -4.13 1.68
CA LEU A 158 -20.46 -3.06 2.37
C LEU A 158 -20.66 -3.41 3.85
N GLY A 159 -20.40 -2.44 4.73
CA GLY A 159 -20.48 -2.62 6.19
C GLY A 159 -19.29 -3.33 6.83
N SER A 160 -18.28 -3.74 6.05
CA SER A 160 -17.02 -4.22 6.62
C SER A 160 -16.26 -3.06 7.25
N PRO A 161 -15.56 -3.29 8.39
CA PRO A 161 -14.78 -2.26 9.03
C PRO A 161 -13.59 -1.84 8.17
N PHE A 162 -13.33 -0.53 8.13
CA PHE A 162 -12.11 0.06 7.56
C PHE A 162 -11.25 0.63 8.69
N GLY A 163 -9.98 0.34 8.69
CA GLY A 163 -9.04 0.88 9.67
C GLY A 163 -7.78 0.03 9.77
N GLY A 164 -6.80 0.54 10.49
CA GLY A 164 -5.46 -0.01 10.55
C GLY A 164 -5.10 -0.67 11.88
N MET A 165 -3.85 -1.08 11.93
CA MET A 165 -3.11 -1.48 13.12
C MET A 165 -1.79 -0.71 13.16
N LYS A 166 -1.10 -0.76 14.28
CA LYS A 166 0.22 -0.12 14.46
C LYS A 166 0.12 1.40 14.18
N GLN A 167 1.07 1.99 13.46
CA GLN A 167 1.06 3.42 13.13
C GLN A 167 0.02 3.83 12.07
N SER A 168 -0.64 2.88 11.43
CA SER A 168 -1.78 3.17 10.55
C SER A 168 -3.07 3.54 11.30
N GLY A 169 -3.05 3.52 12.64
CA GLY A 169 -4.16 3.88 13.51
C GLY A 169 -4.92 2.68 14.07
N HIS A 170 -5.80 2.93 15.05
CA HIS A 170 -6.49 1.89 15.82
C HIS A 170 -8.02 1.89 15.63
N GLY A 171 -8.62 3.02 15.25
CA GLY A 171 -10.06 3.14 15.04
C GLY A 171 -10.57 2.31 13.88
N ARG A 172 -11.88 2.17 13.82
CA ARG A 172 -12.57 1.55 12.68
C ARG A 172 -13.67 2.46 12.17
N GLU A 173 -13.78 2.55 10.84
CA GLU A 173 -14.89 3.19 10.14
C GLU A 173 -15.79 2.12 9.51
N GLY A 174 -17.06 2.43 9.35
CA GLY A 174 -18.02 1.57 8.67
C GLY A 174 -18.61 0.46 9.53
N GLY A 175 -19.85 0.08 9.19
CA GLY A 175 -20.62 -0.93 9.89
C GLY A 175 -20.86 -0.62 11.38
N LYS A 176 -21.14 -1.65 12.16
CA LYS A 176 -21.35 -1.52 13.60
C LYS A 176 -20.11 -1.04 14.36
N TRP A 177 -18.92 -1.46 13.90
CA TRP A 177 -17.65 -1.10 14.56
C TRP A 177 -17.36 0.41 14.48
N GLY A 178 -17.65 1.04 13.33
CA GLY A 178 -17.51 2.50 13.21
C GLY A 178 -18.57 3.26 14.02
N LEU A 179 -19.74 2.67 14.23
CA LEU A 179 -20.76 3.26 15.11
C LEU A 179 -20.34 3.17 16.58
N GLU A 180 -19.73 2.07 17.00
CA GLU A 180 -19.32 1.83 18.39
C GLU A 180 -18.35 2.92 18.89
N ASP A 181 -17.49 3.48 18.05
CA ASP A 181 -16.57 4.58 18.41
C ASP A 181 -17.29 5.88 18.79
N PHE A 182 -18.58 6.03 18.45
CA PHE A 182 -19.41 7.19 18.79
C PHE A 182 -20.43 6.93 19.91
N LEU A 183 -20.38 5.75 20.54
CA LEU A 183 -21.32 5.34 21.58
C LEU A 183 -20.63 5.28 22.94
N GLU A 184 -21.35 5.73 23.97
CA GLU A 184 -20.94 5.57 25.35
C GLU A 184 -21.50 4.26 25.93
N VAL A 185 -20.63 3.48 26.54
CA VAL A 185 -21.00 2.23 27.22
C VAL A 185 -21.40 2.53 28.65
N LYS A 186 -22.65 2.20 29.03
CA LYS A 186 -23.17 2.34 30.39
C LYS A 186 -23.54 0.98 30.97
N ALA A 187 -22.95 0.63 32.12
CA ALA A 187 -23.37 -0.52 32.90
C ALA A 187 -24.64 -0.16 33.71
N VAL A 188 -25.67 -1.00 33.61
CA VAL A 188 -26.90 -0.89 34.42
C VAL A 188 -27.08 -2.21 35.16
N SER A 189 -27.20 -2.12 36.49
CA SER A 189 -27.46 -3.30 37.36
C SER A 189 -28.73 -3.08 38.17
N GLY A 190 -29.39 -4.18 38.53
CA GLY A 190 -30.59 -4.16 39.38
C GLY A 190 -31.88 -3.73 38.63
N TRP A 191 -31.83 -3.56 37.31
CA TRP A 191 -33.00 -3.29 36.49
C TRP A 191 -33.69 -4.58 36.07
N THR A 192 -34.99 -4.67 36.27
CA THR A 192 -35.84 -5.73 35.73
C THR A 192 -36.87 -5.07 34.77
N PRO A 193 -37.06 -5.64 33.56
CA PRO A 193 -38.15 -5.17 32.68
C PRO A 193 -39.49 -5.29 33.41
N ASP A 194 -40.33 -4.28 33.30
CA ASP A 194 -41.72 -4.37 33.74
C ASP A 194 -42.41 -5.50 32.95
N THR A 195 -43.00 -6.46 33.64
CA THR A 195 -43.73 -7.60 33.06
C THR A 195 -45.04 -7.18 32.45
#